data_4683b09c99d620dd56120bad3699cf6e
#
_entry.id   4683b09c99d620dd56120bad3699cf6e
#
_cell.length_a   1.000
_cell.length_b   1.000
_cell.length_c   1.000
_cell.angle_alpha   90.00
_cell.angle_beta   90.00
_cell.angle_gamma   90.00
#
_symmetry.space_group_name_H-M   'P 1'
#
loop_
_entity.id
_entity.type
_entity.pdbx_description
1 polymer ?
#
loop_
_entity_poly.entity_id
_entity_poly.type
_entity_poly.pdbx_seq_one_letter_code
_entity_poly.pdbx_strand_id
1 'polypeptide(L)'
;EPYQIARVHWTFEKIHPFSDGNGRIGRLIMFKELLRIDALPVLVHDAYRAEYVNGISKFPDEPGWLVDTLLFERDLYRSHVLKTDAEALRYTYHDQWNMAEHRVERDEDLEFAKLIDPKAQPLFDEEYQQRERLLWGE
;
A
#
# COMPACT_ATOMS: atom_id res chain seq x y z
N GLU A 1 -0.27 24.19 2.56
CA GLU A 1 0.00 22.93 1.85
C GLU A 1 -0.84 21.76 2.38
N PRO A 2 -0.86 21.41 3.68
CA PRO A 2 -1.72 20.33 4.20
C PRO A 2 -3.22 20.59 3.92
N TYR A 3 -3.66 21.82 4.04
CA TYR A 3 -5.03 22.21 3.70
C TYR A 3 -5.37 21.95 2.23
N GLN A 4 -4.45 22.24 1.31
CA GLN A 4 -4.67 22.03 -0.12
C GLN A 4 -4.81 20.55 -0.45
N ILE A 5 -3.99 19.69 0.15
CA ILE A 5 -4.10 18.23 0.01
C ILE A 5 -5.44 17.74 0.56
N ALA A 6 -5.82 18.18 1.75
CA ALA A 6 -7.10 17.85 2.36
C ALA A 6 -8.28 18.28 1.48
N ARG A 7 -8.20 19.48 0.90
CA ARG A 7 -9.22 20.02 -0.01
C ARG A 7 -9.35 19.20 -1.30
N VAL A 8 -8.24 18.84 -1.93
CA VAL A 8 -8.25 18.00 -3.14
C VAL A 8 -8.86 16.65 -2.83
N HIS A 9 -8.45 16.04 -1.72
CA HIS A 9 -8.98 14.74 -1.30
C HIS A 9 -10.48 14.82 -0.99
N TRP A 10 -10.91 15.79 -0.20
CA TRP A 10 -12.32 16.04 0.09
C TRP A 10 -13.14 16.27 -1.17
N THR A 11 -12.62 17.07 -2.12
CA THR A 11 -13.29 17.33 -3.40
C THR A 11 -13.52 16.04 -4.17
N PHE A 12 -12.52 15.17 -4.25
CA PHE A 12 -12.64 13.87 -4.90
C PHE A 12 -13.73 13.01 -4.24
N GLU A 13 -13.72 12.91 -2.90
CA GLU A 13 -14.72 12.16 -2.15
C GLU A 13 -16.15 12.71 -2.36
N LYS A 14 -16.28 14.02 -2.53
CA LYS A 14 -17.56 14.68 -2.82
C LYS A 14 -18.07 14.40 -4.23
N ILE A 15 -17.21 14.44 -5.22
CA ILE A 15 -17.55 14.13 -6.62
C ILE A 15 -18.02 12.66 -6.74
N HIS A 16 -17.38 11.77 -6.01
CA HIS A 16 -17.74 10.35 -5.92
C HIS A 16 -17.94 9.71 -7.31
N PRO A 17 -16.91 9.74 -8.19
CA PRO A 17 -17.08 9.48 -9.62
C PRO A 17 -17.36 8.02 -9.98
N PHE A 18 -17.08 7.08 -9.08
CA PHE A 18 -17.23 5.65 -9.33
C PHE A 18 -18.39 5.05 -8.53
N SER A 19 -18.93 3.94 -9.00
CA SER A 19 -19.99 3.20 -8.30
C SER A 19 -19.48 2.55 -7.00
N ASP A 20 -18.18 2.20 -6.94
CA ASP A 20 -17.52 1.62 -5.78
C ASP A 20 -16.03 1.99 -5.78
N GLY A 21 -15.37 1.87 -4.62
CA GLY A 21 -13.94 2.06 -4.48
C GLY A 21 -13.47 3.52 -4.43
N ASN A 22 -14.36 4.49 -4.37
CA ASN A 22 -14.00 5.92 -4.34
C ASN A 22 -13.03 6.26 -3.23
N GLY A 23 -13.26 5.79 -2.01
CA GLY A 23 -12.36 6.03 -0.88
C GLY A 23 -10.95 5.45 -1.09
N ARG A 24 -10.84 4.26 -1.65
CA ARG A 24 -9.55 3.64 -1.99
C ARG A 24 -8.80 4.44 -3.04
N ILE A 25 -9.49 4.83 -4.11
CA ILE A 25 -8.90 5.63 -5.19
C ILE A 25 -8.55 7.02 -4.69
N GLY A 26 -9.42 7.67 -3.92
CA GLY A 26 -9.15 8.98 -3.34
C GLY A 26 -7.90 9.02 -2.47
N ARG A 27 -7.71 8.00 -1.64
CA ARG A 27 -6.50 7.85 -0.82
C ARG A 27 -5.25 7.58 -1.67
N LEU A 28 -5.34 6.79 -2.73
CA LEU A 28 -4.22 6.58 -3.66
C LEU A 28 -3.85 7.85 -4.43
N ILE A 29 -4.82 8.66 -4.85
CA ILE A 29 -4.58 9.96 -5.48
C ILE A 29 -3.87 10.88 -4.49
N MET A 30 -4.34 10.95 -3.26
CA MET A 30 -3.70 11.76 -2.22
C MET A 30 -2.26 11.31 -1.97
N PHE A 31 -2.01 10.03 -1.85
CA PHE A 31 -0.67 9.44 -1.70
C PHE A 31 0.25 9.84 -2.86
N LYS A 32 -0.21 9.67 -4.09
CA LYS A 32 0.52 10.06 -5.31
C LYS A 32 0.84 11.56 -5.34
N GLU A 33 -0.14 12.43 -5.01
CA GLU A 33 0.07 13.87 -5.01
C GLU A 33 1.06 14.33 -3.93
N LEU A 34 1.04 13.69 -2.76
CA LEU A 34 2.04 13.95 -1.72
C LEU A 34 3.45 13.59 -2.19
N LEU A 35 3.64 12.42 -2.82
CA LEU A 35 4.94 12.05 -3.39
C LEU A 35 5.39 13.00 -4.49
N ARG A 36 4.47 13.46 -5.33
CA ARG A 36 4.78 14.40 -6.42
C ARG A 36 5.34 15.73 -5.93
N ILE A 37 4.98 16.17 -4.76
CA ILE A 37 5.48 17.41 -4.14
C ILE A 37 6.59 17.16 -3.11
N ASP A 38 7.18 15.97 -3.12
CA ASP A 38 8.23 15.53 -2.18
C ASP A 38 7.81 15.66 -0.70
N ALA A 39 6.53 15.45 -0.43
CA ALA A 39 5.98 15.41 0.92
C ALA A 39 5.87 13.96 1.41
N LEU A 40 5.87 13.80 2.74
CA LEU A 40 5.64 12.49 3.34
C LEU A 40 4.23 11.98 3.04
N PRO A 41 4.10 10.72 2.66
CA PRO A 41 2.80 10.09 2.45
C PRO A 41 1.93 10.08 3.72
N VAL A 42 0.64 9.96 3.49
CA VAL A 42 -0.37 9.74 4.53
C VAL A 42 -1.02 8.39 4.25
N LEU A 43 -0.99 7.52 5.24
CA LEU A 43 -1.71 6.24 5.24
C LEU A 43 -2.78 6.31 6.33
N VAL A 44 -4.04 6.29 5.93
CA VAL A 44 -5.15 6.32 6.88
C VAL A 44 -5.31 4.95 7.52
N HIS A 45 -4.97 4.85 8.81
CA HIS A 45 -5.11 3.61 9.57
C HIS A 45 -6.57 3.35 9.95
N ASP A 46 -6.94 2.10 9.98
CA ASP A 46 -8.30 1.70 10.36
C ASP A 46 -8.65 2.11 11.79
N ALA A 47 -7.67 2.12 12.69
CA ALA A 47 -7.84 2.58 14.07
C ALA A 47 -8.33 4.03 14.19
N TYR A 48 -8.03 4.88 13.20
CA TYR A 48 -8.39 6.31 13.17
C TYR A 48 -9.39 6.65 12.07
N ARG A 49 -10.08 5.63 11.57
CA ARG A 49 -11.06 5.77 10.50
C ARG A 49 -12.22 6.69 10.90
N ALA A 50 -12.65 6.65 12.14
CA ALA A 50 -13.75 7.49 12.63
C ALA A 50 -13.41 8.98 12.55
N GLU A 51 -12.20 9.36 12.94
CA GLU A 51 -11.68 10.72 12.87
C GLU A 51 -11.56 11.20 11.42
N TYR A 52 -11.06 10.33 10.54
CA TYR A 52 -10.95 10.61 9.12
C TYR A 52 -12.33 10.83 8.46
N VAL A 53 -13.30 9.97 8.71
CA VAL A 53 -14.67 10.11 8.18
C VAL A 53 -15.35 11.36 8.72
N ASN A 54 -15.19 11.63 10.02
CA ASN A 54 -15.68 12.85 10.65
C ASN A 54 -15.04 14.10 10.01
N GLY A 55 -13.74 14.07 9.76
CA GLY A 55 -13.01 15.15 9.09
C GLY A 55 -13.52 15.42 7.67
N ILE A 56 -13.78 14.38 6.88
CA ILE A 56 -14.40 14.50 5.55
C ILE A 56 -15.79 15.14 5.65
N SER A 57 -16.60 14.69 6.59
CA SER A 57 -17.97 15.22 6.78
C SER A 57 -17.99 16.70 7.15
N LYS A 58 -17.06 17.15 7.98
CA LYS A 58 -17.00 18.51 8.51
C LYS A 58 -16.18 19.47 7.65
N PHE A 59 -15.47 19.00 6.67
CA PHE A 59 -14.48 19.80 5.93
C PHE A 59 -15.00 21.14 5.40
N PRO A 60 -16.24 21.24 4.87
CA PRO A 60 -16.73 22.53 4.34
C PRO A 60 -16.73 23.65 5.37
N ASP A 61 -17.08 23.33 6.60
CA ASP A 61 -17.27 24.31 7.67
C ASP A 61 -16.08 24.36 8.64
N GLU A 62 -15.51 23.19 8.94
CA GLU A 62 -14.43 23.00 9.91
C GLU A 62 -13.29 22.19 9.30
N PRO A 63 -12.51 22.74 8.35
CA PRO A 63 -11.47 21.98 7.65
C PRO A 63 -10.35 21.47 8.55
N GLY A 64 -10.17 22.05 9.71
CA GLY A 64 -9.15 21.68 10.69
C GLY A 64 -9.22 20.22 11.10
N TRP A 65 -10.41 19.63 11.21
CA TRP A 65 -10.57 18.23 11.59
C TRP A 65 -9.89 17.26 10.61
N LEU A 66 -10.09 17.46 9.32
CA LEU A 66 -9.44 16.62 8.31
C LEU A 66 -7.94 16.91 8.23
N VAL A 67 -7.56 18.19 8.26
CA VAL A 67 -6.15 18.60 8.21
C VAL A 67 -5.37 17.99 9.37
N ASP A 68 -5.87 18.09 10.59
CA ASP A 68 -5.22 17.55 11.78
C ASP A 68 -5.12 16.01 11.73
N THR A 69 -6.18 15.34 11.26
CA THR A 69 -6.16 13.89 11.06
C THR A 69 -5.07 13.49 10.06
N LEU A 70 -4.96 14.15 8.93
CA LEU A 70 -3.94 13.85 7.92
C LEU A 70 -2.53 14.16 8.43
N LEU A 71 -2.33 15.22 9.20
CA LEU A 71 -1.05 15.53 9.84
C LEU A 71 -0.65 14.50 10.87
N PHE A 72 -1.59 14.04 11.67
CA PHE A 72 -1.38 12.97 12.65
C PHE A 72 -0.97 11.65 11.96
N GLU A 73 -1.69 11.24 10.92
CA GLU A 73 -1.35 10.04 10.13
C GLU A 73 0.02 10.17 9.45
N ARG A 74 0.39 11.37 8.99
CA ARG A 74 1.73 11.64 8.46
C ARG A 74 2.82 11.45 9.53
N ASP A 75 2.56 11.91 10.74
CA ASP A 75 3.51 11.76 11.85
C ASP A 75 3.63 10.30 12.28
N LEU A 76 2.55 9.52 12.23
CA LEU A 76 2.60 8.07 12.39
C LEU A 76 3.44 7.40 11.29
N TYR A 77 3.26 7.78 10.04
CA TYR A 77 4.08 7.28 8.93
C TYR A 77 5.56 7.54 9.20
N ARG A 78 5.91 8.78 9.58
CA ARG A 78 7.28 9.14 9.92
C ARG A 78 7.85 8.30 11.05
N SER A 79 7.09 8.06 12.10
CA SER A 79 7.55 7.36 13.30
C SER A 79 7.63 5.84 13.11
N HIS A 80 6.76 5.23 12.32
CA HIS A 80 6.65 3.78 12.19
C HIS A 80 7.30 3.25 10.90
N VAL A 81 7.17 3.97 9.79
CA VAL A 81 7.66 3.49 8.50
C VAL A 81 9.10 3.94 8.25
N LEU A 82 9.38 5.25 8.37
CA LEU A 82 10.72 5.79 8.04
C LEU A 82 11.81 5.41 9.05
N LYS A 83 11.43 5.05 10.27
CA LYS A 83 12.38 4.58 11.29
C LYS A 83 12.60 3.07 11.23
N THR A 84 11.86 2.36 10.41
CA THR A 84 12.05 0.93 10.22
C THR A 84 13.32 0.72 9.42
N ASP A 85 14.25 -0.07 9.96
CA ASP A 85 15.44 -0.48 9.24
C ASP A 85 15.04 -1.47 8.14
N ALA A 86 15.26 -1.08 6.89
CA ALA A 86 14.90 -1.91 5.74
C ALA A 86 15.66 -3.25 5.73
N GLU A 87 16.88 -3.30 6.26
CA GLU A 87 17.66 -4.54 6.38
C GLU A 87 17.10 -5.47 7.46
N ALA A 88 16.40 -4.90 8.46
CA ALA A 88 15.75 -5.67 9.52
C ALA A 88 14.33 -6.13 9.15
N LEU A 89 13.77 -5.61 8.04
CA LEU A 89 12.47 -6.05 7.55
C LEU A 89 12.53 -7.49 7.07
N ARG A 90 11.71 -8.33 7.66
CA ARG A 90 11.54 -9.71 7.25
C ARG A 90 10.18 -9.90 6.61
N TYR A 91 10.21 -10.44 5.41
CA TYR A 91 9.03 -10.80 4.65
C TYR A 91 8.81 -12.30 4.82
N THR A 92 7.78 -12.69 5.55
CA THR A 92 7.53 -14.09 5.92
C THR A 92 7.62 -15.05 4.75
N TYR A 93 7.08 -14.65 3.61
CA TYR A 93 7.15 -15.46 2.39
C TYR A 93 8.56 -15.50 1.79
N HIS A 94 9.29 -14.40 1.79
CA HIS A 94 10.66 -14.33 1.28
C HIS A 94 11.65 -15.04 2.20
N ASP A 95 11.46 -14.95 3.53
CA ASP A 95 12.31 -15.63 4.49
C ASP A 95 12.19 -17.17 4.40
N GLN A 96 10.99 -17.67 4.14
CA GLN A 96 10.76 -19.09 3.94
C GLN A 96 11.20 -19.58 2.56
N TRP A 97 11.19 -18.68 1.57
CA TRP A 97 11.41 -18.99 0.17
C TRP A 97 12.18 -17.87 -0.52
N ASN A 98 13.50 -17.89 -0.42
CA ASN A 98 14.38 -16.92 -1.10
C ASN A 98 14.13 -16.81 -2.62
N MET A 99 13.38 -17.72 -3.18
CA MET A 99 13.08 -17.80 -4.61
C MET A 99 11.63 -17.41 -4.94
N ALA A 100 10.79 -17.11 -3.94
CA ALA A 100 9.38 -16.80 -4.17
C ALA A 100 9.18 -15.55 -5.05
N GLU A 101 10.03 -14.56 -4.92
CA GLU A 101 9.98 -13.33 -5.75
C GLU A 101 10.28 -13.56 -7.24
N HIS A 102 10.92 -14.69 -7.56
CA HIS A 102 11.24 -15.10 -8.93
C HIS A 102 10.25 -16.15 -9.46
N ARG A 103 9.24 -16.53 -8.68
CA ARG A 103 8.28 -17.56 -9.06
C ARG A 103 7.10 -16.98 -9.81
N VAL A 104 6.70 -17.67 -10.86
CA VAL A 104 5.56 -17.33 -11.71
C VAL A 104 4.49 -18.40 -11.56
N GLU A 105 3.29 -17.97 -11.21
CA GLU A 105 2.17 -18.86 -10.88
C GLU A 105 1.66 -19.64 -12.09
N ARG A 106 1.69 -19.03 -13.28
CA ARG A 106 1.23 -19.66 -14.52
C ARG A 106 2.38 -19.86 -15.48
N ASP A 107 2.53 -21.08 -15.97
CA ASP A 107 3.61 -21.42 -16.92
C ASP A 107 3.55 -20.61 -18.20
N GLU A 108 2.36 -20.21 -18.64
CA GLU A 108 2.17 -19.35 -19.83
C GLU A 108 2.75 -17.94 -19.65
N ASP A 109 2.88 -17.47 -18.42
CA ASP A 109 3.46 -16.17 -18.11
C ASP A 109 4.99 -16.24 -17.93
N LEU A 110 5.56 -17.43 -17.87
CA LEU A 110 6.98 -17.64 -17.54
C LEU A 110 7.91 -17.03 -18.59
N GLU A 111 7.61 -17.16 -19.86
CA GLU A 111 8.44 -16.60 -20.94
C GLU A 111 8.42 -15.06 -20.90
N PHE A 112 7.26 -14.49 -20.63
CA PHE A 112 7.15 -13.03 -20.44
C PHE A 112 7.90 -12.58 -19.17
N ALA A 113 7.75 -13.31 -18.08
CA ALA A 113 8.43 -13.00 -16.83
C ALA A 113 9.96 -13.05 -16.97
N LYS A 114 10.50 -13.99 -17.74
CA LYS A 114 11.94 -14.10 -18.01
C LYS A 114 12.51 -12.90 -18.79
N LEU A 115 11.68 -12.18 -19.56
CA LEU A 115 12.11 -10.95 -20.23
C LEU A 115 12.39 -9.82 -19.23
N ILE A 116 11.69 -9.83 -18.11
CA ILE A 116 11.81 -8.82 -17.03
C ILE A 116 12.80 -9.30 -15.97
N ASP A 117 12.69 -10.55 -15.58
CA ASP A 117 13.54 -11.21 -14.60
C ASP A 117 14.11 -12.52 -15.15
N PRO A 118 15.40 -12.55 -15.55
CA PRO A 118 16.03 -13.75 -16.08
C PRO A 118 16.06 -14.95 -15.13
N LYS A 119 15.83 -14.73 -13.83
CA LYS A 119 15.77 -15.77 -12.79
C LYS A 119 14.37 -16.34 -12.60
N ALA A 120 13.36 -15.81 -13.33
CA ALA A 120 11.99 -16.28 -13.19
C ALA A 120 11.89 -17.79 -13.42
N GLN A 121 11.15 -18.46 -12.54
CA GLN A 121 10.93 -19.91 -12.52
C GLN A 121 9.45 -20.22 -12.28
N PRO A 122 8.96 -21.38 -12.73
CA PRO A 122 7.60 -21.80 -12.41
C PRO A 122 7.39 -21.92 -10.90
N LEU A 123 6.24 -21.49 -10.41
CA LEU A 123 5.91 -21.60 -8.99
C LEU A 123 5.83 -23.05 -8.52
N PHE A 124 5.37 -23.95 -9.40
CA PHE A 124 5.10 -25.36 -9.11
C PHE A 124 6.04 -26.30 -9.85
N ASP A 125 7.34 -26.00 -9.89
CA ASP A 125 8.33 -26.95 -10.40
C ASP A 125 8.55 -28.14 -9.43
N GLU A 126 9.25 -29.18 -9.91
CA GLU A 126 9.48 -30.40 -9.11
C GLU A 126 10.24 -30.10 -7.80
N GLU A 127 11.19 -29.18 -7.85
CA GLU A 127 11.98 -28.79 -6.67
C GLU A 127 11.08 -28.09 -5.62
N TYR A 128 10.19 -27.21 -6.07
CA TYR A 128 9.22 -26.55 -5.21
C TYR A 128 8.29 -27.57 -4.55
N GLN A 129 7.72 -28.48 -5.34
CA GLN A 129 6.84 -29.53 -4.84
C GLN A 129 7.53 -30.46 -3.83
N GLN A 130 8.80 -30.80 -4.06
CA GLN A 130 9.58 -31.61 -3.14
C GLN A 130 9.83 -30.88 -1.80
N ARG A 131 10.13 -29.58 -1.83
CA ARG A 131 10.30 -28.78 -0.63
C ARG A 131 8.99 -28.62 0.15
N GLU A 132 7.88 -28.42 -0.53
CA GLU A 132 6.56 -28.36 0.09
C GLU A 132 6.26 -29.66 0.87
N ARG A 133 6.50 -30.81 0.27
CA ARG A 133 6.33 -32.11 0.93
C ARG A 133 7.20 -32.26 2.18
N LEU A 134 8.46 -31.81 2.11
CA LEU A 134 9.37 -31.88 3.25
C LEU A 134 8.94 -30.98 4.40
N LEU A 135 8.37 -29.82 4.10
CA LEU A 135 7.94 -28.85 5.11
C LEU A 135 6.61 -29.23 5.77
N TRP A 136 5.69 -29.76 5.00
CA TRP A 136 4.33 -30.04 5.48
C TRP A 136 4.07 -31.51 5.83
N GLY A 137 5.07 -32.37 5.63
CA GLY A 137 5.02 -33.79 6.10
C GLY A 137 4.12 -34.70 5.26
N GLU A 138 3.91 -34.35 4.00
CA GLU A 138 3.25 -35.27 3.05
C GLU A 138 4.22 -36.19 2.32
#